data_d299a7397d4c28209ad15986d0e77abf
#
_entry.id   d299a7397d4c28209ad15986d0e77abf
#
_cell.length_a   1.000
_cell.length_b   1.000
_cell.length_c   1.000
_cell.angle_alpha   90.00
_cell.angle_beta   90.00
_cell.angle_gamma   90.00
#
_symmetry.space_group_name_H-M   'P 1'
#
loop_
_entity.id
_entity.type
_entity.pdbx_description
1 polymer ?
#
loop_
_entity_poly.entity_id
_entity_poly.type
_entity_poly.pdbx_seq_one_letter_code
_entity_poly.pdbx_strand_id
1 'polypeptide(L)'
;RILSSAASDVYKRQATDWCSILEIGCILLDSNFKEEQRFQARCRLPDDRIPTATALCINRTNVDLLTKSNLSHYQLINQIEKLFKFWSKDQPTTFIAYSGINFDSEVIRKEFFKSLKDPYIENTNGNQRHDALNVVRAAFALDEKILNSELNEKGNISMKLESLARLNGFDAKDSHSALVDTENTCNVLGLIKQKQPNLWNHYLKTASKQTVESIMKSENLFTVTEYFYCLLYTSDAADDRMR
;
A
#
# COMPACT_ATOMS: atom_id res chain seq x y z
N ARG A 1 4.64 15.49 -3.23
CA ARG A 1 4.73 14.75 -1.96
C ARG A 1 4.29 13.31 -2.14
N ILE A 2 4.82 12.45 -1.31
CA ILE A 2 4.46 11.03 -1.28
C ILE A 2 4.02 10.72 0.15
N LEU A 3 2.88 10.07 0.28
CA LEU A 3 2.38 9.55 1.54
C LEU A 3 2.40 8.01 1.43
N SER A 4 3.27 7.35 2.19
CA SER A 4 3.21 5.90 2.34
C SER A 4 2.37 5.56 3.56
N SER A 5 1.49 4.56 3.43
CA SER A 5 0.65 4.07 4.51
C SER A 5 0.53 2.56 4.47
N ALA A 6 0.42 1.96 5.64
CA ALA A 6 0.02 0.57 5.81
C ALA A 6 -1.02 0.50 6.93
N ALA A 7 -2.01 -0.36 6.77
CA ALA A 7 -3.05 -0.60 7.75
C ALA A 7 -3.04 -2.05 8.22
N SER A 8 -3.24 -2.25 9.52
CA SER A 8 -3.44 -3.56 10.13
C SER A 8 -4.91 -3.73 10.48
N ASP A 9 -5.51 -4.85 10.09
CA ASP A 9 -6.92 -5.12 10.32
C ASP A 9 -7.19 -6.46 11.03
N VAL A 10 -8.46 -6.69 11.36
CA VAL A 10 -8.93 -7.87 12.09
C VAL A 10 -9.18 -9.08 11.19
N TYR A 11 -9.26 -8.90 9.86
CA TYR A 11 -9.78 -9.90 8.93
C TYR A 11 -8.91 -10.08 7.67
N LYS A 12 -7.59 -9.97 7.77
CA LYS A 12 -6.69 -10.18 6.60
C LYS A 12 -7.11 -11.41 5.79
N ARG A 13 -7.41 -11.21 4.51
CA ARG A 13 -7.89 -12.18 3.49
C ARG A 13 -9.41 -12.44 3.44
N GLN A 14 -10.24 -11.64 4.11
CA GLN A 14 -11.68 -11.68 3.93
C GLN A 14 -12.17 -10.51 3.05
N ALA A 15 -13.46 -10.48 2.75
CA ALA A 15 -14.04 -9.37 2.01
C ALA A 15 -13.83 -8.06 2.78
N THR A 16 -13.31 -7.03 2.10
CA THR A 16 -12.97 -5.73 2.69
C THR A 16 -14.16 -5.02 3.36
N ASP A 17 -15.39 -5.47 3.10
CA ASP A 17 -16.61 -4.95 3.74
C ASP A 17 -16.67 -5.20 5.25
N TRP A 18 -16.02 -6.26 5.71
CA TRP A 18 -15.98 -6.67 7.12
C TRP A 18 -14.70 -6.27 7.84
N CYS A 19 -13.72 -5.75 7.10
CA CYS A 19 -12.46 -5.28 7.68
C CYS A 19 -12.68 -4.02 8.53
N SER A 20 -11.88 -3.88 9.59
CA SER A 20 -11.82 -2.67 10.42
C SER A 20 -10.36 -2.35 10.72
N ILE A 21 -9.96 -1.12 10.47
CA ILE A 21 -8.60 -0.67 10.75
C ILE A 21 -8.39 -0.63 12.26
N LEU A 22 -7.42 -1.38 12.75
CA LEU A 22 -7.01 -1.36 14.16
C LEU A 22 -5.75 -0.54 14.37
N GLU A 23 -4.85 -0.55 13.40
CA GLU A 23 -3.61 0.20 13.44
C GLU A 23 -3.31 0.76 12.06
N ILE A 24 -2.73 1.94 12.03
CA ILE A 24 -2.23 2.57 10.82
C ILE A 24 -0.87 3.18 11.09
N GLY A 25 0.05 3.03 10.12
CA GLY A 25 1.31 3.76 10.03
C GLY A 25 1.31 4.60 8.77
N CYS A 26 1.73 5.84 8.86
CA CYS A 26 1.84 6.76 7.73
C CYS A 26 3.14 7.55 7.79
N ILE A 27 3.80 7.72 6.66
CA ILE A 27 4.98 8.57 6.52
C ILE A 27 4.79 9.50 5.33
N LEU A 28 4.98 10.80 5.57
CA LEU A 28 4.99 11.83 4.55
C LEU A 28 6.42 12.12 4.12
N LEU A 29 6.69 11.97 2.82
CA LEU A 29 7.99 12.25 2.21
C LEU A 29 7.89 13.43 1.26
N ASP A 30 8.96 14.21 1.18
CA ASP A 30 9.15 15.19 0.13
C ASP A 30 9.54 14.52 -1.23
N SER A 31 9.74 15.33 -2.26
CA SER A 31 10.16 14.84 -3.59
C SER A 31 11.54 14.17 -3.59
N ASN A 32 12.37 14.40 -2.57
CA ASN A 32 13.71 13.81 -2.42
C ASN A 32 13.72 12.55 -1.54
N PHE A 33 12.55 12.06 -1.10
CA PHE A 33 12.40 10.96 -0.15
C PHE A 33 12.89 11.30 1.26
N LYS A 34 12.99 12.58 1.60
CA LYS A 34 13.22 13.00 2.97
C LYS A 34 11.90 12.96 3.74
N GLU A 35 11.92 12.34 4.90
CA GLU A 35 10.76 12.31 5.79
C GLU A 35 10.45 13.72 6.30
N GLU A 36 9.21 14.15 6.10
CA GLU A 36 8.68 15.41 6.64
C GLU A 36 7.90 15.17 7.94
N GLN A 37 7.09 14.14 7.96
CA GLN A 37 6.23 13.78 9.09
C GLN A 37 5.96 12.29 9.13
N ARG A 38 5.66 11.79 10.34
CA ARG A 38 5.17 10.42 10.55
C ARG A 38 4.00 10.40 11.51
N PHE A 39 3.18 9.38 11.37
CA PHE A 39 2.02 9.15 12.22
C PHE A 39 1.85 7.65 12.43
N GLN A 40 1.56 7.27 13.67
CA GLN A 40 1.13 5.92 14.02
C GLN A 40 0.03 6.02 15.05
N ALA A 41 -1.02 5.25 14.88
CA ALA A 41 -2.07 5.13 15.86
C ALA A 41 -2.71 3.74 15.83
N ARG A 42 -3.14 3.27 17.01
CA ARG A 42 -3.87 2.01 17.19
C ARG A 42 -5.13 2.29 17.98
N CYS A 43 -6.27 1.83 17.50
CA CYS A 43 -7.53 1.94 18.22
C CYS A 43 -7.86 0.66 19.00
N ARG A 44 -8.86 0.78 19.87
CA ARG A 44 -9.51 -0.34 20.53
C ARG A 44 -10.32 -1.13 19.50
N LEU A 45 -10.33 -2.45 19.65
CA LEU A 45 -11.23 -3.32 18.88
C LEU A 45 -12.68 -2.85 19.11
N PRO A 46 -13.48 -2.63 18.05
CA PRO A 46 -14.90 -2.34 18.22
C PRO A 46 -15.63 -3.49 18.94
N ASP A 47 -16.57 -3.14 19.81
CA ASP A 47 -17.26 -4.11 20.69
C ASP A 47 -18.13 -5.11 19.88
N ASP A 48 -18.50 -4.78 18.66
CA ASP A 48 -19.28 -5.61 17.72
C ASP A 48 -18.39 -6.51 16.83
N ARG A 49 -17.05 -6.54 17.07
CA ARG A 49 -16.10 -7.26 16.23
C ARG A 49 -15.38 -8.35 17.01
N ILE A 50 -15.28 -9.52 16.38
CA ILE A 50 -14.51 -10.65 16.90
C ILE A 50 -13.32 -10.87 15.97
N PRO A 51 -12.07 -10.75 16.44
CA PRO A 51 -10.90 -10.95 15.61
C PRO A 51 -10.77 -12.44 15.25
N THR A 52 -10.38 -12.71 13.99
CA THR A 52 -10.07 -14.08 13.59
C THR A 52 -8.72 -14.51 14.20
N ALA A 53 -8.59 -15.79 14.54
CA ALA A 53 -7.33 -16.36 15.03
C ALA A 53 -6.18 -16.11 14.03
N THR A 54 -6.45 -16.23 12.73
CA THR A 54 -5.47 -15.93 11.67
C THR A 54 -4.98 -14.48 11.72
N ALA A 55 -5.88 -13.51 11.91
CA ALA A 55 -5.50 -12.10 12.01
C ALA A 55 -4.66 -11.82 13.27
N LEU A 56 -5.02 -12.43 14.40
CA LEU A 56 -4.23 -12.32 15.64
C LEU A 56 -2.81 -12.86 15.45
N CYS A 57 -2.67 -14.04 14.82
CA CYS A 57 -1.37 -14.64 14.53
C CYS A 57 -0.53 -13.79 13.56
N ILE A 58 -1.12 -13.31 12.47
CA ILE A 58 -0.41 -12.51 11.46
C ILE A 58 0.04 -11.18 12.06
N ASN A 59 -0.83 -10.50 12.81
CA ASN A 59 -0.51 -9.21 13.43
C ASN A 59 0.27 -9.36 14.76
N ARG A 60 0.65 -10.58 15.15
CA ARG A 60 1.36 -10.89 16.41
C ARG A 60 0.73 -10.17 17.62
N THR A 61 -0.59 -10.18 17.68
CA THR A 61 -1.36 -9.49 18.73
C THR A 61 -2.29 -10.46 19.46
N ASN A 62 -2.89 -10.00 20.54
CA ASN A 62 -3.89 -10.74 21.28
C ASN A 62 -5.06 -9.83 21.66
N VAL A 63 -6.17 -10.41 22.10
CA VAL A 63 -7.39 -9.68 22.45
C VAL A 63 -7.15 -8.65 23.55
N ASP A 64 -6.33 -8.98 24.55
CA ASP A 64 -6.04 -8.05 25.66
C ASP A 64 -5.34 -6.77 25.19
N LEU A 65 -4.43 -6.88 24.22
CA LEU A 65 -3.77 -5.72 23.61
C LEU A 65 -4.75 -4.91 22.78
N LEU A 66 -5.67 -5.58 22.07
CA LEU A 66 -6.67 -4.91 21.25
C LEU A 66 -7.74 -4.17 22.07
N THR A 67 -7.97 -4.57 23.32
CA THR A 67 -8.97 -3.94 24.19
C THR A 67 -8.40 -2.80 25.05
N LYS A 68 -7.09 -2.71 25.22
CA LYS A 68 -6.43 -1.74 26.11
C LYS A 68 -6.30 -0.32 25.58
N SER A 69 -6.47 -0.10 24.26
CA SER A 69 -6.35 1.24 23.69
C SER A 69 -7.49 2.14 24.15
N ASN A 70 -7.15 3.37 24.55
CA ASN A 70 -8.14 4.41 24.89
C ASN A 70 -8.74 5.06 23.65
N LEU A 71 -8.15 4.87 22.45
CA LEU A 71 -8.63 5.43 21.21
C LEU A 71 -9.75 4.56 20.65
N SER A 72 -10.94 5.11 20.46
CA SER A 72 -12.02 4.40 19.77
C SER A 72 -11.75 4.30 18.26
N HIS A 73 -12.36 3.33 17.60
CA HIS A 73 -12.27 3.17 16.15
C HIS A 73 -12.70 4.44 15.39
N TYR A 74 -13.82 5.05 15.76
CA TYR A 74 -14.29 6.31 15.16
C TYR A 74 -13.31 7.47 15.36
N GLN A 75 -12.66 7.55 16.53
CA GLN A 75 -11.63 8.57 16.78
C GLN A 75 -10.40 8.34 15.90
N LEU A 76 -9.97 7.08 15.71
CA LEU A 76 -8.88 6.76 14.77
C LEU A 76 -9.21 7.22 13.35
N ILE A 77 -10.39 6.87 12.84
CA ILE A 77 -10.82 7.27 11.49
C ILE A 77 -10.88 8.80 11.33
N ASN A 78 -11.34 9.52 12.36
CA ASN A 78 -11.29 11.00 12.38
C ASN A 78 -9.86 11.55 12.34
N GLN A 79 -8.92 10.92 13.05
CA GLN A 79 -7.51 11.33 13.01
C GLN A 79 -6.89 11.10 11.63
N ILE A 80 -7.15 9.95 11.01
CA ILE A 80 -6.66 9.63 9.67
C ILE A 80 -7.19 10.64 8.64
N GLU A 81 -8.50 10.92 8.66
CA GLU A 81 -9.11 11.90 7.75
C GLU A 81 -8.47 13.30 7.89
N LYS A 82 -8.35 13.78 9.13
CA LYS A 82 -7.71 15.08 9.41
C LYS A 82 -6.26 15.12 8.94
N LEU A 83 -5.53 14.02 9.17
CA LEU A 83 -4.14 13.89 8.78
C LEU A 83 -4.00 13.93 7.24
N PHE A 84 -4.78 13.15 6.51
CA PHE A 84 -4.74 13.12 5.06
C PHE A 84 -5.11 14.46 4.44
N LYS A 85 -6.15 15.12 4.96
CA LYS A 85 -6.53 16.48 4.54
C LYS A 85 -5.43 17.51 4.83
N PHE A 86 -4.79 17.42 5.99
CA PHE A 86 -3.73 18.34 6.38
C PHE A 86 -2.48 18.14 5.51
N TRP A 87 -2.08 16.90 5.29
CA TRP A 87 -0.87 16.59 4.52
C TRP A 87 -1.02 16.84 3.01
N SER A 88 -2.24 16.80 2.48
CA SER A 88 -2.54 17.07 1.07
C SER A 88 -3.11 18.48 0.80
N LYS A 89 -3.15 19.36 1.81
CA LYS A 89 -3.80 20.67 1.70
C LYS A 89 -3.12 21.61 0.69
N ASP A 90 -1.80 21.73 0.77
CA ASP A 90 -1.05 22.75 0.06
C ASP A 90 -0.57 22.30 -1.32
N GLN A 91 -0.50 20.99 -1.54
CA GLN A 91 -0.08 20.40 -2.82
C GLN A 91 -0.59 18.97 -2.96
N PRO A 92 -0.85 18.55 -4.20
CA PRO A 92 -1.25 17.17 -4.49
C PRO A 92 -0.26 16.16 -3.90
N THR A 93 -0.79 15.08 -3.35
CA THR A 93 -0.03 14.03 -2.69
C THR A 93 -0.31 12.68 -3.36
N THR A 94 0.74 11.92 -3.62
CA THR A 94 0.62 10.54 -4.11
C THR A 94 0.59 9.59 -2.92
N PHE A 95 -0.52 8.91 -2.75
CA PHE A 95 -0.72 7.90 -1.71
C PHE A 95 -0.20 6.55 -2.21
N ILE A 96 0.70 5.93 -1.46
CA ILE A 96 1.36 4.69 -1.87
C ILE A 96 1.26 3.67 -0.73
N ALA A 97 0.80 2.47 -1.04
CA ALA A 97 0.84 1.32 -0.14
C ALA A 97 1.48 0.11 -0.85
N TYR A 98 2.06 -0.81 -0.09
CA TYR A 98 2.66 -2.02 -0.65
C TYR A 98 1.60 -3.12 -0.81
N SER A 99 1.26 -3.46 -2.07
CA SER A 99 0.14 -4.39 -2.37
C SER A 99 -1.21 -3.92 -1.80
N GLY A 100 -1.37 -2.61 -1.64
CA GLY A 100 -2.43 -2.01 -0.84
C GLY A 100 -3.58 -1.40 -1.64
N ILE A 101 -3.46 -1.23 -2.97
CA ILE A 101 -4.55 -0.63 -3.76
C ILE A 101 -5.85 -1.42 -3.61
N ASN A 102 -5.77 -2.74 -3.64
CA ASN A 102 -6.94 -3.62 -3.55
C ASN A 102 -7.32 -3.99 -2.10
N PHE A 103 -6.53 -3.57 -1.12
CA PHE A 103 -6.78 -3.88 0.28
C PHE A 103 -6.74 -2.64 1.17
N ASP A 104 -5.58 -2.07 1.48
CA ASP A 104 -5.45 -0.94 2.43
C ASP A 104 -6.29 0.27 2.00
N SER A 105 -6.16 0.70 0.72
CA SER A 105 -6.93 1.82 0.19
C SER A 105 -8.43 1.54 0.16
N GLU A 106 -8.84 0.30 -0.15
CA GLU A 106 -10.25 -0.07 -0.14
C GLU A 106 -10.82 -0.10 1.29
N VAL A 107 -10.06 -0.60 2.25
CA VAL A 107 -10.45 -0.61 3.67
C VAL A 107 -10.57 0.83 4.18
N ILE A 108 -9.56 1.69 3.92
CA ILE A 108 -9.60 3.12 4.31
C ILE A 108 -10.82 3.80 3.69
N ARG A 109 -11.07 3.61 2.40
CA ARG A 109 -12.22 4.18 1.68
C ARG A 109 -13.55 3.76 2.31
N LYS A 110 -13.71 2.48 2.63
CA LYS A 110 -14.92 1.94 3.24
C LYS A 110 -15.11 2.44 4.68
N GLU A 111 -14.04 2.53 5.44
CA GLU A 111 -14.09 3.06 6.80
C GLU A 111 -14.43 4.56 6.82
N PHE A 112 -13.91 5.34 5.87
CA PHE A 112 -14.33 6.73 5.69
C PHE A 112 -15.82 6.81 5.34
N PHE A 113 -16.30 6.00 4.39
CA PHE A 113 -17.72 5.97 4.03
C PHE A 113 -18.61 5.61 5.22
N LYS A 114 -18.31 4.53 5.96
CA LYS A 114 -19.04 4.11 7.16
C LYS A 114 -19.06 5.19 8.25
N SER A 115 -17.98 5.98 8.33
CA SER A 115 -17.83 7.07 9.31
C SER A 115 -18.37 8.42 8.81
N LEU A 116 -19.10 8.46 7.69
CA LEU A 116 -19.63 9.66 7.05
C LEU A 116 -18.53 10.69 6.71
N LYS A 117 -17.39 10.19 6.23
CA LYS A 117 -16.24 10.97 5.76
C LYS A 117 -16.15 10.88 4.24
N ASP A 118 -15.32 11.76 3.64
CA ASP A 118 -15.05 11.70 2.21
C ASP A 118 -14.22 10.43 1.88
N PRO A 119 -14.81 9.45 1.17
CA PRO A 119 -14.12 8.20 0.83
C PRO A 119 -13.10 8.34 -0.30
N TYR A 120 -13.00 9.52 -0.93
CA TYR A 120 -12.20 9.75 -2.12
C TYR A 120 -11.02 10.70 -1.91
N ILE A 121 -10.64 10.99 -0.66
CA ILE A 121 -9.52 11.89 -0.31
C ILE A 121 -8.26 11.53 -1.09
N GLU A 122 -7.96 10.23 -1.25
CA GLU A 122 -6.77 9.75 -1.94
C GLU A 122 -6.76 10.00 -3.45
N ASN A 123 -7.92 10.32 -4.07
CA ASN A 123 -8.08 10.45 -5.53
C ASN A 123 -8.65 11.79 -5.96
N THR A 124 -8.99 12.69 -5.04
CA THR A 124 -9.58 14.01 -5.32
C THR A 124 -8.57 15.11 -5.10
N ASN A 125 -8.87 16.32 -5.56
CA ASN A 125 -8.02 17.49 -5.39
C ASN A 125 -6.58 17.34 -5.93
N GLY A 126 -6.42 16.56 -7.01
CA GLY A 126 -5.13 16.25 -7.61
C GLY A 126 -4.34 15.15 -6.90
N ASN A 127 -4.85 14.61 -5.79
CA ASN A 127 -4.26 13.43 -5.15
C ASN A 127 -4.36 12.20 -6.06
N GLN A 128 -3.43 11.30 -5.89
CA GLN A 128 -3.30 10.09 -6.70
C GLN A 128 -2.93 8.89 -5.84
N ARG A 129 -3.29 7.67 -6.29
CA ARG A 129 -2.95 6.42 -5.62
C ARG A 129 -2.00 5.60 -6.46
N HIS A 130 -1.07 4.95 -5.80
CA HIS A 130 -0.15 4.00 -6.41
C HIS A 130 0.08 2.77 -5.53
N ASP A 131 0.47 1.66 -6.17
CA ASP A 131 0.90 0.45 -5.49
C ASP A 131 2.41 0.27 -5.61
N ALA A 132 3.11 0.27 -4.46
CA ALA A 132 4.56 0.07 -4.42
C ALA A 132 4.99 -1.26 -5.04
N LEU A 133 4.18 -2.32 -4.90
CA LEU A 133 4.48 -3.63 -5.50
C LEU A 133 4.57 -3.54 -7.02
N ASN A 134 3.81 -2.68 -7.67
CA ASN A 134 3.85 -2.53 -9.13
C ASN A 134 5.18 -1.95 -9.60
N VAL A 135 5.73 -0.95 -8.92
CA VAL A 135 7.06 -0.44 -9.30
C VAL A 135 8.17 -1.42 -8.95
N VAL A 136 8.04 -2.19 -7.87
CA VAL A 136 8.98 -3.29 -7.54
C VAL A 136 8.99 -4.33 -8.65
N ARG A 137 7.82 -4.76 -9.13
CA ARG A 137 7.69 -5.69 -10.26
C ARG A 137 8.33 -5.14 -11.53
N ALA A 138 8.05 -3.89 -11.88
CA ALA A 138 8.64 -3.24 -13.03
C ALA A 138 10.16 -3.12 -12.91
N ALA A 139 10.67 -2.81 -11.72
CA ALA A 139 12.10 -2.72 -11.45
C ALA A 139 12.80 -4.06 -11.68
N PHE A 140 12.26 -5.17 -11.17
CA PHE A 140 12.80 -6.52 -11.41
C PHE A 140 12.65 -6.97 -12.87
N ALA A 141 11.60 -6.55 -13.57
CA ALA A 141 11.45 -6.85 -14.99
C ALA A 141 12.50 -6.16 -15.87
N LEU A 142 12.99 -4.99 -15.44
CA LEU A 142 14.07 -4.26 -16.14
C LEU A 142 15.48 -4.71 -15.71
N ASP A 143 15.64 -5.08 -14.44
CA ASP A 143 16.92 -5.54 -13.89
C ASP A 143 16.66 -6.48 -12.70
N GLU A 144 16.85 -7.78 -12.91
CA GLU A 144 16.65 -8.80 -11.88
C GLU A 144 17.57 -8.64 -10.66
N LYS A 145 18.65 -7.87 -10.79
CA LYS A 145 19.64 -7.63 -9.72
C LYS A 145 19.48 -6.27 -9.04
N ILE A 146 18.43 -5.52 -9.35
CA ILE A 146 18.23 -4.18 -8.82
C ILE A 146 18.14 -4.16 -7.29
N LEU A 147 17.50 -5.14 -6.69
CA LEU A 147 17.39 -5.36 -5.25
C LEU A 147 17.90 -6.75 -4.91
N ASN A 148 18.48 -6.89 -3.73
CA ASN A 148 18.74 -8.22 -3.18
C ASN A 148 17.41 -8.90 -2.89
N SER A 149 17.25 -10.13 -3.39
CA SER A 149 16.02 -10.90 -3.27
C SER A 149 16.32 -12.37 -3.02
N GLU A 150 15.33 -13.10 -2.52
CA GLU A 150 15.36 -14.56 -2.37
C GLU A 150 14.34 -15.19 -3.30
N LEU A 151 14.53 -16.48 -3.59
CA LEU A 151 13.55 -17.22 -4.36
C LEU A 151 12.47 -17.77 -3.42
N ASN A 152 11.24 -17.77 -3.88
CA ASN A 152 10.14 -18.44 -3.20
C ASN A 152 10.18 -19.97 -3.45
N GLU A 153 9.30 -20.73 -2.80
CA GLU A 153 9.18 -22.19 -2.94
C GLU A 153 8.99 -22.68 -4.39
N LYS A 154 8.54 -21.80 -5.28
CA LYS A 154 8.32 -22.08 -6.72
C LYS A 154 9.51 -21.68 -7.59
N GLY A 155 10.62 -21.22 -7.00
CA GLY A 155 11.79 -20.76 -7.72
C GLY A 155 11.66 -19.36 -8.35
N ASN A 156 10.63 -18.61 -8.04
CA ASN A 156 10.46 -17.23 -8.51
C ASN A 156 10.98 -16.22 -7.48
N ILE A 157 11.39 -15.02 -7.94
CA ILE A 157 11.79 -13.92 -7.06
C ILE A 157 10.68 -13.61 -6.06
N SER A 158 11.01 -13.63 -4.78
CA SER A 158 10.10 -13.24 -3.70
C SER A 158 9.96 -11.72 -3.66
N MET A 159 8.74 -11.23 -3.84
CA MET A 159 8.42 -9.80 -3.74
C MET A 159 7.73 -9.46 -2.41
N LYS A 160 7.96 -10.27 -1.36
CA LYS A 160 7.49 -9.98 -0.01
C LYS A 160 8.27 -8.80 0.55
N LEU A 161 7.57 -7.79 1.06
CA LEU A 161 8.17 -6.56 1.60
C LEU A 161 9.20 -6.86 2.69
N GLU A 162 8.86 -7.74 3.63
CA GLU A 162 9.75 -8.16 4.72
C GLU A 162 11.07 -8.75 4.21
N SER A 163 11.01 -9.65 3.21
CA SER A 163 12.20 -10.24 2.61
C SER A 163 13.05 -9.21 1.89
N LEU A 164 12.42 -8.35 1.08
CA LEU A 164 13.11 -7.30 0.35
C LEU A 164 13.78 -6.30 1.31
N ALA A 165 13.07 -5.87 2.34
CA ALA A 165 13.62 -4.95 3.34
C ALA A 165 14.86 -5.57 4.03
N ARG A 166 14.70 -6.77 4.59
CA ARG A 166 15.78 -7.49 5.30
C ARG A 166 17.03 -7.70 4.44
N LEU A 167 16.85 -8.17 3.20
CA LEU A 167 17.98 -8.48 2.31
C LEU A 167 18.70 -7.23 1.78
N ASN A 168 18.04 -6.07 1.82
CA ASN A 168 18.65 -4.78 1.41
C ASN A 168 19.10 -3.93 2.60
N GLY A 169 19.22 -4.52 3.81
CA GLY A 169 19.85 -3.89 4.96
C GLY A 169 18.91 -3.04 5.83
N PHE A 170 17.59 -3.17 5.64
CA PHE A 170 16.60 -2.51 6.49
C PHE A 170 16.16 -3.42 7.64
N ASP A 171 15.88 -2.83 8.80
CA ASP A 171 15.50 -3.61 9.98
C ASP A 171 14.08 -4.15 9.85
N ALA A 172 13.97 -5.49 9.84
CA ALA A 172 12.68 -6.19 9.76
C ALA A 172 12.25 -6.78 11.11
N LYS A 173 12.93 -6.45 12.24
CA LYS A 173 12.73 -7.14 13.53
C LYS A 173 11.32 -7.02 14.08
N ASP A 174 10.66 -5.89 13.84
CA ASP A 174 9.27 -5.64 14.23
C ASP A 174 8.30 -5.67 13.03
N SER A 175 8.64 -6.44 11.99
CA SER A 175 7.74 -6.66 10.85
C SER A 175 6.35 -7.08 11.35
N HIS A 176 5.30 -6.44 10.80
CA HIS A 176 3.88 -6.49 11.17
C HIS A 176 3.39 -5.33 12.08
N SER A 177 4.23 -4.38 12.48
CA SER A 177 3.74 -3.06 12.86
C SER A 177 3.45 -2.26 11.58
N ALA A 178 2.29 -1.60 11.52
CA ALA A 178 1.91 -0.81 10.35
C ALA A 178 2.94 0.28 10.01
N LEU A 179 3.59 0.86 11.01
CA LEU A 179 4.64 1.87 10.79
C LEU A 179 5.91 1.26 10.20
N VAL A 180 6.35 0.09 10.68
CA VAL A 180 7.54 -0.60 10.15
C VAL A 180 7.31 -1.04 8.70
N ASP A 181 6.13 -1.54 8.36
CA ASP A 181 5.79 -1.88 6.97
C ASP A 181 5.81 -0.63 6.08
N THR A 182 5.36 0.52 6.60
CA THR A 182 5.44 1.81 5.92
C THR A 182 6.90 2.26 5.72
N GLU A 183 7.75 2.17 6.73
CA GLU A 183 9.18 2.48 6.66
C GLU A 183 9.89 1.60 5.64
N ASN A 184 9.65 0.29 5.68
CA ASN A 184 10.21 -0.66 4.73
C ASN A 184 9.77 -0.36 3.29
N THR A 185 8.51 0.03 3.09
CA THR A 185 8.00 0.47 1.79
C THR A 185 8.77 1.71 1.30
N CYS A 186 8.91 2.73 2.15
CA CYS A 186 9.67 3.94 1.82
C CYS A 186 11.13 3.62 1.46
N ASN A 187 11.77 2.75 2.22
CA ASN A 187 13.16 2.35 2.01
C ASN A 187 13.36 1.62 0.68
N VAL A 188 12.51 0.63 0.38
CA VAL A 188 12.56 -0.12 -0.88
C VAL A 188 12.31 0.81 -2.08
N LEU A 189 11.31 1.69 -2.00
CA LEU A 189 11.02 2.68 -3.04
C LEU A 189 12.18 3.68 -3.21
N GLY A 190 12.82 4.10 -2.12
CA GLY A 190 14.00 4.96 -2.15
C GLY A 190 15.16 4.34 -2.92
N LEU A 191 15.43 3.04 -2.71
CA LEU A 191 16.44 2.31 -3.48
C LEU A 191 16.10 2.24 -4.98
N ILE A 192 14.84 1.95 -5.32
CA ILE A 192 14.42 1.91 -6.72
C ILE A 192 14.57 3.29 -7.36
N LYS A 193 14.13 4.35 -6.69
CA LYS A 193 14.32 5.72 -7.18
C LYS A 193 15.79 6.05 -7.42
N GLN A 194 16.68 5.66 -6.50
CA GLN A 194 18.12 5.90 -6.62
C GLN A 194 18.74 5.13 -7.78
N LYS A 195 18.41 3.85 -7.93
CA LYS A 195 19.03 2.97 -8.93
C LYS A 195 18.39 3.12 -10.32
N GLN A 196 17.09 3.41 -10.40
CA GLN A 196 16.32 3.55 -11.65
C GLN A 196 15.43 4.81 -11.63
N PRO A 197 16.03 6.02 -11.66
CA PRO A 197 15.28 7.28 -11.56
C PRO A 197 14.29 7.49 -12.72
N ASN A 198 14.59 6.97 -13.92
CA ASN A 198 13.69 7.06 -15.06
C ASN A 198 12.43 6.21 -14.86
N LEU A 199 12.56 4.97 -14.36
CA LEU A 199 11.44 4.13 -14.01
C LEU A 199 10.57 4.81 -12.94
N TRP A 200 11.19 5.36 -11.89
CA TRP A 200 10.50 6.06 -10.83
C TRP A 200 9.66 7.24 -11.37
N ASN A 201 10.23 8.04 -12.25
CA ASN A 201 9.54 9.18 -12.85
C ASN A 201 8.37 8.74 -13.74
N HIS A 202 8.52 7.65 -14.50
CA HIS A 202 7.43 7.08 -15.28
C HIS A 202 6.32 6.51 -14.39
N TYR A 203 6.68 5.81 -13.34
CA TYR A 203 5.73 5.27 -12.38
C TYR A 203 4.85 6.37 -11.77
N LEU A 204 5.42 7.49 -11.33
CA LEU A 204 4.64 8.60 -10.78
C LEU A 204 3.68 9.21 -11.82
N LYS A 205 4.09 9.29 -13.08
CA LYS A 205 3.21 9.80 -14.15
C LYS A 205 2.01 8.90 -14.43
N THR A 206 2.14 7.60 -14.25
CA THR A 206 1.04 6.64 -14.50
C THR A 206 -0.03 6.62 -13.40
N ALA A 207 0.13 7.36 -12.31
CA ALA A 207 -0.93 7.55 -11.31
C ALA A 207 -2.12 8.37 -11.83
N SER A 208 -1.87 9.24 -12.80
CA SER A 208 -2.91 10.11 -13.38
C SER A 208 -3.51 9.50 -14.65
N LYS A 209 -4.82 9.25 -14.61
CA LYS A 209 -5.56 8.82 -15.81
C LYS A 209 -5.37 9.78 -16.98
N GLN A 210 -5.43 11.08 -16.73
CA GLN A 210 -5.25 12.11 -17.75
C GLN A 210 -3.86 12.05 -18.39
N THR A 211 -2.82 11.82 -17.57
CA THR A 211 -1.45 11.69 -18.07
C THR A 211 -1.29 10.42 -18.91
N VAL A 212 -1.86 9.30 -18.48
CA VAL A 212 -1.86 8.06 -19.27
C VAL A 212 -2.59 8.25 -20.59
N GLU A 213 -3.78 8.84 -20.59
CA GLU A 213 -4.52 9.15 -21.81
C GLU A 213 -3.74 10.08 -22.76
N SER A 214 -3.02 11.07 -22.22
CA SER A 214 -2.17 11.96 -23.00
C SER A 214 -1.02 11.21 -23.66
N ILE A 215 -0.33 10.33 -22.92
CA ILE A 215 0.74 9.48 -23.45
C ILE A 215 0.20 8.60 -24.58
N MET A 216 -0.94 7.93 -24.37
CA MET A 216 -1.56 7.07 -25.38
C MET A 216 -1.98 7.83 -26.65
N LYS A 217 -2.35 9.10 -26.54
CA LYS A 217 -2.74 9.95 -27.69
C LYS A 217 -1.55 10.56 -28.42
N SER A 218 -0.45 10.82 -27.71
CA SER A 218 0.73 11.48 -28.28
C SER A 218 1.72 10.52 -28.94
N GLU A 219 1.70 9.25 -28.56
CA GLU A 219 2.63 8.23 -29.05
C GLU A 219 1.95 7.33 -30.08
N ASN A 220 2.56 7.21 -31.25
CA ASN A 220 2.08 6.27 -32.29
C ASN A 220 2.34 4.81 -31.93
N LEU A 221 3.34 4.56 -31.10
CA LEU A 221 3.72 3.25 -30.59
C LEU A 221 4.19 3.39 -29.15
N PHE A 222 3.59 2.62 -28.25
CA PHE A 222 4.03 2.53 -26.84
C PHE A 222 3.99 1.08 -26.36
N THR A 223 4.83 0.76 -25.38
CA THR A 223 4.87 -0.56 -24.77
C THR A 223 4.23 -0.49 -23.38
N VAL A 224 3.32 -1.42 -23.12
CA VAL A 224 2.80 -1.67 -21.78
C VAL A 224 3.43 -2.93 -21.25
N THR A 225 4.08 -2.82 -20.08
CA THR A 225 4.65 -3.97 -19.38
C THR A 225 3.86 -4.22 -18.12
N GLU A 226 3.32 -5.42 -17.99
CA GLU A 226 2.64 -5.87 -16.79
C GLU A 226 3.18 -7.24 -16.35
N TYR A 227 3.21 -7.45 -15.04
CA TYR A 227 3.67 -8.71 -14.45
C TYR A 227 2.47 -9.62 -14.19
N PHE A 228 2.32 -10.67 -14.99
CA PHE A 228 1.30 -11.70 -14.81
C PHE A 228 1.83 -12.91 -14.04
N TYR A 229 1.15 -13.27 -12.98
CA TYR A 229 1.52 -14.42 -12.16
C TYR A 229 1.27 -15.77 -12.81
N CYS A 230 0.31 -15.85 -13.76
CA CYS A 230 -0.05 -17.10 -14.40
C CYS A 230 -0.80 -16.86 -15.72
N LEU A 231 -0.16 -17.18 -16.84
CA LEU A 231 -0.79 -17.15 -18.16
C LEU A 231 -1.91 -18.20 -18.30
N LEU A 232 -1.84 -19.31 -17.56
CA LEU A 232 -2.84 -20.39 -17.59
C LEU A 232 -4.17 -19.98 -16.93
N TYR A 233 -4.14 -19.11 -15.91
CA TYR A 233 -5.36 -18.67 -15.23
C TYR A 233 -6.19 -17.67 -16.04
N THR A 234 -5.58 -16.94 -16.96
CA THR A 234 -6.29 -15.98 -17.80
C THR A 234 -7.06 -16.65 -18.94
N SER A 235 -6.58 -17.78 -19.45
CA SER A 235 -7.30 -18.56 -20.46
C SER A 235 -8.54 -19.26 -19.87
N ASP A 236 -8.43 -19.84 -18.68
CA ASP A 236 -9.55 -20.49 -18.00
C ASP A 236 -10.63 -19.51 -17.54
N ALA A 237 -10.24 -18.33 -17.05
CA ALA A 237 -11.17 -17.27 -16.67
C ALA A 237 -11.92 -16.65 -17.86
N ALA A 238 -11.34 -16.67 -19.06
CA ALA A 238 -12.03 -16.23 -20.28
C ALA A 238 -13.05 -17.28 -20.77
N ASP A 239 -12.76 -18.55 -20.61
CA ASP A 239 -13.63 -19.68 -21.01
C ASP A 239 -14.87 -19.77 -20.09
N ASP A 240 -14.73 -19.53 -18.79
CA ASP A 240 -15.85 -19.52 -17.83
C ASP A 240 -16.82 -18.34 -18.02
N ARG A 241 -16.43 -17.26 -18.71
CA ARG A 241 -17.33 -16.14 -19.05
C ARG A 241 -18.10 -16.34 -20.34
N MET A 242 -17.78 -17.37 -21.09
CA MET A 242 -18.42 -17.68 -22.36
C MET A 242 -19.40 -18.88 -22.26
N ARG A 243 -19.61 -19.40 -21.07
CA ARG A 243 -20.65 -20.37 -20.71
C ARG A 243 -21.70 -19.73 -19.79
#